data_cb5470fa50d13f6d54d9a23c8d92f94f
#
_entry.id   cb5470fa50d13f6d54d9a23c8d92f94f
#
_cell.length_a   1.000
_cell.length_b   1.000
_cell.length_c   1.000
_cell.angle_alpha   90.00
_cell.angle_beta   90.00
_cell.angle_gamma   90.00
#
_symmetry.space_group_name_H-M   'P 1'
#
loop_
_entity.id
_entity.type
_entity.pdbx_description
1 polymer ?
#
loop_
_entity_poly.entity_id
_entity_poly.type
_entity_poly.pdbx_seq_one_letter_code
_entity_poly.pdbx_strand_id
1 'polypeptide(L)'
;MSNKVQRFIEAERELSQLKHWLKTTHKISIEEFVVLFKVYEAEKISGKELRDTLHFEMLWDTSKIDVIIRKIYKKELISKLRFETDERQVFYFYSTSQKKLLDKITKEIEVLSVTN
;
A
#
# COMPACT_ATOMS: atom_id res chain seq x y z
N MET A 1 13.14 -10.86 -31.16
CA MET A 1 13.25 -10.11 -29.91
C MET A 1 11.87 -10.08 -29.20
N SER A 2 11.83 -10.40 -27.92
CA SER A 2 10.56 -10.49 -27.21
C SER A 2 10.15 -9.14 -26.62
N ASN A 3 9.05 -8.55 -27.10
CA ASN A 3 8.47 -7.33 -26.54
C ASN A 3 8.04 -7.54 -25.08
N LYS A 4 7.69 -8.76 -24.74
CA LYS A 4 7.27 -9.09 -23.37
C LYS A 4 8.42 -8.97 -22.37
N VAL A 5 9.60 -9.49 -22.74
CA VAL A 5 10.79 -9.36 -21.87
C VAL A 5 11.15 -7.90 -21.67
N GLN A 6 11.15 -7.13 -22.74
CA GLN A 6 11.47 -5.71 -22.67
C GLN A 6 10.49 -4.95 -21.81
N ARG A 7 9.20 -5.28 -21.90
CA ARG A 7 8.17 -4.66 -21.06
C ARG A 7 8.37 -4.96 -19.58
N PHE A 8 8.80 -6.19 -19.22
CA PHE A 8 9.10 -6.51 -17.83
C PHE A 8 10.29 -5.72 -17.32
N ILE A 9 11.32 -5.55 -18.15
CA ILE A 9 12.50 -4.77 -17.76
C ILE A 9 12.11 -3.30 -17.56
N GLU A 10 11.32 -2.74 -18.46
CA GLU A 10 10.81 -1.37 -18.33
C GLU A 10 9.96 -1.19 -17.10
N ALA A 11 9.09 -2.17 -16.80
CA ALA A 11 8.25 -2.15 -15.60
C ALA A 11 9.10 -2.16 -14.33
N GLU A 12 10.17 -2.96 -14.31
CA GLU A 12 11.11 -3.00 -13.19
C GLU A 12 11.80 -1.65 -13.00
N ARG A 13 12.20 -1.01 -14.10
CA ARG A 13 12.81 0.31 -14.04
C ARG A 13 11.86 1.35 -13.48
N GLU A 14 10.62 1.38 -13.97
CA GLU A 14 9.59 2.30 -13.47
C GLU A 14 9.31 2.07 -12.00
N LEU A 15 9.20 0.81 -11.60
CA LEU A 15 8.97 0.44 -10.21
C LEU A 15 10.14 0.88 -9.33
N SER A 16 11.37 0.70 -9.79
CA SER A 16 12.55 1.12 -9.04
C SER A 16 12.56 2.63 -8.81
N GLN A 17 12.18 3.40 -9.82
CA GLN A 17 12.08 4.85 -9.71
C GLN A 17 10.99 5.26 -8.73
N LEU A 18 9.83 4.59 -8.78
CA LEU A 18 8.74 4.84 -7.86
C LEU A 18 9.14 4.52 -6.42
N LYS A 19 9.80 3.39 -6.20
CA LYS A 19 10.29 3.00 -4.88
C LYS A 19 11.21 4.06 -4.29
N HIS A 20 12.14 4.54 -5.09
CA HIS A 20 13.08 5.57 -4.65
C HIS A 20 12.36 6.86 -4.29
N TRP A 21 11.45 7.30 -5.14
CA TRP A 21 10.67 8.51 -4.91
C TRP A 21 9.83 8.42 -3.64
N LEU A 22 9.10 7.32 -3.45
CA LEU A 22 8.28 7.10 -2.24
C LEU A 22 9.14 7.15 -0.98
N LYS A 23 10.30 6.51 -1.02
CA LYS A 23 11.17 6.45 0.14
C LYS A 23 11.79 7.80 0.47
N THR A 24 12.23 8.54 -0.53
CA THR A 24 12.89 9.83 -0.32
C THR A 24 11.90 10.95 -0.01
N THR A 25 10.73 10.94 -0.64
CA THR A 25 9.74 12.01 -0.52
C THR A 25 8.78 11.78 0.65
N HIS A 26 8.29 10.55 0.81
CA HIS A 26 7.24 10.25 1.79
C HIS A 26 7.69 9.29 2.90
N LYS A 27 8.91 8.77 2.84
CA LYS A 27 9.47 7.86 3.85
C LYS A 27 8.66 6.57 4.00
N ILE A 28 8.08 6.10 2.89
CA ILE A 28 7.35 4.83 2.87
C ILE A 28 7.95 3.90 1.82
N SER A 29 7.86 2.59 2.09
CA SER A 29 8.28 1.57 1.12
C SER A 29 7.18 1.34 0.09
N ILE A 30 7.52 0.68 -1.00
CA ILE A 30 6.51 0.29 -1.99
C ILE A 30 5.51 -0.71 -1.40
N GLU A 31 5.99 -1.61 -0.53
CA GLU A 31 5.12 -2.58 0.13
C GLU A 31 4.12 -1.87 1.04
N GLU A 32 4.59 -0.88 1.79
CA GLU A 32 3.71 -0.05 2.62
C GLU A 32 2.68 0.68 1.76
N PHE A 33 3.11 1.23 0.63
CA PHE A 33 2.19 1.94 -0.27
C PHE A 33 1.13 1.00 -0.84
N VAL A 34 1.50 -0.22 -1.22
CA VAL A 34 0.54 -1.21 -1.75
C VAL A 34 -0.55 -1.48 -0.72
N VAL A 35 -0.18 -1.72 0.54
CA VAL A 35 -1.15 -1.97 1.61
C VAL A 35 -2.03 -0.73 1.83
N LEU A 36 -1.41 0.44 1.89
CA LEU A 36 -2.13 1.70 2.05
C LEU A 36 -3.15 1.91 0.93
N PHE A 37 -2.77 1.62 -0.30
CA PHE A 37 -3.66 1.80 -1.45
C PHE A 37 -4.83 0.83 -1.43
N LYS A 38 -4.64 -0.40 -0.97
CA LYS A 38 -5.73 -1.36 -0.82
C LYS A 38 -6.77 -0.88 0.19
N VAL A 39 -6.33 -0.30 1.29
CA VAL A 39 -7.25 0.30 2.27
C VAL A 39 -7.93 1.52 1.67
N TYR A 40 -7.18 2.33 0.92
CA TYR A 40 -7.68 3.54 0.26
C TYR A 40 -8.82 3.22 -0.72
N GLU A 41 -8.64 2.20 -1.55
CA GLU A 41 -9.67 1.79 -2.52
C GLU A 41 -10.93 1.25 -1.83
N ALA A 42 -10.74 0.50 -0.76
CA ALA A 42 -11.86 -0.11 -0.02
C ALA A 42 -12.58 0.88 0.89
N GLU A 43 -11.92 1.99 1.25
CA GLU A 43 -12.33 2.98 2.24
C GLU A 43 -12.33 2.39 3.66
N LYS A 44 -12.84 1.19 3.83
CA LYS A 44 -12.85 0.44 5.09
C LYS A 44 -12.76 -1.04 4.75
N ILE A 45 -11.85 -1.76 5.39
CA ILE A 45 -11.61 -3.16 5.08
C ILE A 45 -11.25 -3.91 6.36
N SER A 46 -11.78 -5.13 6.51
CA SER A 46 -11.41 -5.96 7.65
C SER A 46 -9.96 -6.43 7.54
N GLY A 47 -9.32 -6.67 8.67
CA GLY A 47 -7.96 -7.21 8.69
C GLY A 47 -7.86 -8.52 7.94
N LYS A 48 -8.86 -9.39 8.09
CA LYS A 48 -8.89 -10.68 7.39
C LYS A 48 -8.96 -10.49 5.88
N GLU A 49 -9.87 -9.65 5.40
CA GLU A 49 -10.04 -9.39 3.97
C GLU A 49 -8.78 -8.75 3.39
N LEU A 50 -8.18 -7.81 4.11
CA LEU A 50 -6.94 -7.16 3.67
C LEU A 50 -5.80 -8.18 3.52
N ARG A 51 -5.61 -9.05 4.52
CA ARG A 51 -4.59 -10.11 4.47
C ARG A 51 -4.85 -11.09 3.34
N ASP A 52 -6.09 -11.54 3.19
CA ASP A 52 -6.46 -12.50 2.14
C ASP A 52 -6.21 -11.92 0.75
N THR A 53 -6.60 -10.67 0.54
CA THR A 53 -6.41 -9.97 -0.74
C THR A 53 -4.93 -9.83 -1.08
N LEU A 54 -4.12 -9.38 -0.13
CA LEU A 54 -2.69 -9.21 -0.34
C LEU A 54 -1.98 -10.53 -0.56
N HIS A 55 -2.36 -11.55 0.20
CA HIS A 55 -1.80 -12.89 0.03
C HIS A 55 -2.11 -13.42 -1.37
N PHE A 56 -3.34 -13.26 -1.83
CA PHE A 56 -3.76 -13.74 -3.14
C PHE A 56 -3.12 -12.95 -4.28
N GLU A 57 -3.16 -11.63 -4.21
CA GLU A 57 -2.71 -10.77 -5.32
C GLU A 57 -1.19 -10.62 -5.38
N MET A 58 -0.54 -10.48 -4.23
CA MET A 58 0.89 -10.17 -4.18
C MET A 58 1.74 -11.41 -3.87
N LEU A 59 1.12 -12.52 -3.52
CA LEU A 59 1.78 -13.76 -3.11
C LEU A 59 2.70 -13.55 -1.89
N TRP A 60 2.39 -12.57 -1.06
CA TRP A 60 3.10 -12.34 0.18
C TRP A 60 2.58 -13.29 1.25
N ASP A 61 3.46 -13.80 2.12
CA ASP A 61 3.01 -14.60 3.25
C ASP A 61 2.36 -13.70 4.31
N THR A 62 1.56 -14.32 5.18
CA THR A 62 0.79 -13.59 6.19
C THR A 62 1.69 -12.88 7.20
N SER A 63 2.85 -13.46 7.51
CA SER A 63 3.81 -12.85 8.42
C SER A 63 4.32 -11.52 7.88
N LYS A 64 4.67 -11.50 6.60
CA LYS A 64 5.11 -10.28 5.93
C LYS A 64 4.02 -9.22 5.94
N ILE A 65 2.79 -9.63 5.61
CA ILE A 65 1.64 -8.72 5.56
C ILE A 65 1.41 -8.09 6.94
N ASP A 66 1.42 -8.90 8.00
CA ASP A 66 1.20 -8.42 9.36
C ASP A 66 2.27 -7.43 9.80
N VAL A 67 3.53 -7.66 9.42
CA VAL A 67 4.62 -6.73 9.72
C VAL A 67 4.39 -5.39 9.04
N ILE A 68 3.98 -5.40 7.78
CA ILE A 68 3.73 -4.17 7.02
C ILE A 68 2.55 -3.40 7.63
N ILE A 69 1.45 -4.08 7.92
CA ILE A 69 0.28 -3.45 8.52
C ILE A 69 0.65 -2.80 9.85
N ARG A 70 1.42 -3.50 10.68
CA ARG A 70 1.88 -2.96 11.96
C ARG A 70 2.72 -1.70 11.79
N LYS A 71 3.61 -1.69 10.79
CA LYS A 71 4.46 -0.53 10.49
C LYS A 71 3.65 0.68 10.07
N ILE A 72 2.70 0.52 9.14
CA ILE A 72 1.90 1.64 8.68
C ILE A 72 0.96 2.17 9.77
N TYR A 73 0.47 1.29 10.62
CA TYR A 73 -0.31 1.71 11.78
C TYR A 73 0.55 2.49 12.78
N LYS A 74 1.75 2.00 13.06
CA LYS A 74 2.69 2.66 13.96
C LYS A 74 3.12 4.04 13.45
N LYS A 75 3.23 4.18 12.14
CA LYS A 75 3.51 5.48 11.49
C LYS A 75 2.29 6.40 11.44
N GLU A 76 1.16 5.95 11.95
CA GLU A 76 -0.11 6.69 11.97
C GLU A 76 -0.64 7.02 10.57
N LEU A 77 -0.38 6.12 9.62
CA LEU A 77 -0.82 6.28 8.24
C LEU A 77 -2.21 5.70 7.99
N ILE A 78 -2.67 4.82 8.87
CA ILE A 78 -4.04 4.26 8.86
C ILE A 78 -4.59 4.24 10.28
N SER A 79 -5.91 4.13 10.38
CA SER A 79 -6.62 3.97 11.64
C SER A 79 -7.23 2.58 11.71
N LYS A 80 -7.53 2.11 12.90
CA LYS A 80 -8.19 0.82 13.07
C LYS A 80 -9.31 0.91 14.09
N LEU A 81 -10.31 0.08 13.89
CA LEU A 81 -11.46 -0.03 14.76
C LEU A 81 -11.63 -1.50 15.16
N ARG A 82 -11.76 -1.76 16.46
CA ARG A 82 -12.09 -3.08 16.97
C ARG A 82 -13.51 -3.06 17.50
N PHE A 83 -14.26 -4.13 17.23
CA PHE A 83 -15.59 -4.25 17.81
C PHE A 83 -15.49 -4.86 19.20
N GLU A 84 -16.23 -4.30 20.15
CA GLU A 84 -16.24 -4.79 21.53
C GLU A 84 -16.78 -6.22 21.64
N THR A 85 -17.67 -6.59 20.72
CA THR A 85 -18.31 -7.92 20.72
C THR A 85 -17.46 -9.01 20.11
N ASP A 86 -16.44 -8.65 19.30
CA ASP A 86 -15.52 -9.62 18.71
C ASP A 86 -14.16 -8.97 18.55
N GLU A 87 -13.27 -9.24 19.51
CA GLU A 87 -11.90 -8.71 19.54
C GLU A 87 -11.06 -9.18 18.34
N ARG A 88 -11.53 -10.20 17.61
CA ARG A 88 -10.84 -10.73 16.45
C ARG A 88 -11.12 -9.91 15.21
N GLN A 89 -12.22 -9.15 15.19
CA GLN A 89 -12.57 -8.32 14.04
C GLN A 89 -11.97 -6.93 14.18
N VAL A 90 -10.99 -6.67 13.35
CA VAL A 90 -10.34 -5.37 13.22
C VAL A 90 -10.65 -4.84 11.84
N PHE A 91 -11.03 -3.58 11.76
CA PHE A 91 -11.22 -2.89 10.49
C PHE A 91 -10.20 -1.76 10.37
N TYR A 92 -9.67 -1.59 9.18
CA TYR A 92 -8.75 -0.51 8.86
C TYR A 92 -9.45 0.51 7.97
N PHE A 93 -9.18 1.77 8.21
CA PHE A 93 -9.79 2.88 7.50
C PHE A 93 -8.89 4.11 7.61
N TYR A 94 -9.30 5.20 6.96
CA TYR A 94 -8.56 6.46 7.02
C TYR A 94 -9.32 7.52 7.79
N SER A 95 -8.62 8.24 8.67
CA SER A 95 -9.12 9.51 9.18
C SER A 95 -9.06 10.54 8.05
N THR A 96 -9.69 11.70 8.26
CA THR A 96 -9.70 12.77 7.25
C THR A 96 -8.28 13.19 6.85
N SER A 97 -7.39 13.36 7.81
CA SER A 97 -6.01 13.78 7.54
C SER A 97 -5.21 12.69 6.83
N GLN A 98 -5.42 11.43 7.21
CA GLN A 98 -4.76 10.30 6.55
C GLN A 98 -5.21 10.17 5.11
N LYS A 99 -6.50 10.34 4.85
CA LYS A 99 -7.04 10.30 3.50
C LYS A 99 -6.46 11.40 2.63
N LYS A 100 -6.33 12.61 3.16
CA LYS A 100 -5.73 13.74 2.46
C LYS A 100 -4.30 13.44 2.03
N LEU A 101 -3.52 12.78 2.90
CA LEU A 101 -2.16 12.40 2.56
C LEU A 101 -2.15 11.40 1.40
N LEU A 102 -3.01 10.38 1.45
CA LEU A 102 -3.09 9.39 0.38
C LEU A 102 -3.60 10.01 -0.92
N ASP A 103 -4.56 10.93 -0.86
CA ASP A 103 -5.00 11.68 -2.02
C ASP A 103 -3.83 12.44 -2.66
N LYS A 104 -3.01 13.06 -1.83
CA LYS A 104 -1.84 13.80 -2.29
C LYS A 104 -0.83 12.88 -2.97
N ILE A 105 -0.49 11.77 -2.32
CA ILE A 105 0.49 10.81 -2.85
C ILE A 105 0.01 10.24 -4.17
N THR A 106 -1.26 9.83 -4.26
CA THR A 106 -1.81 9.26 -5.49
C THR A 106 -1.81 10.27 -6.63
N LYS A 107 -2.15 11.53 -6.36
CA LYS A 107 -2.08 12.60 -7.37
C LYS A 107 -0.67 12.85 -7.83
N GLU A 108 0.29 12.86 -6.93
CA GLU A 108 1.69 13.04 -7.26
C GLU A 108 2.20 11.91 -8.16
N ILE A 109 1.81 10.66 -7.86
CA ILE A 109 2.18 9.51 -8.67
C ILE A 109 1.59 9.62 -10.08
N GLU A 110 0.34 10.06 -10.20
CA GLU A 110 -0.32 10.20 -11.50
C GLU A 110 0.40 11.17 -12.43
N VAL A 111 1.06 12.18 -11.88
CA VAL A 111 1.79 13.17 -12.66
C VAL A 111 3.30 12.96 -12.66
N LEU A 112 3.76 11.88 -12.00
CA LEU A 112 5.18 11.59 -11.91
C LEU A 112 5.73 11.18 -13.27
N SER A 113 6.66 11.98 -13.79
CA SER A 113 7.31 11.66 -15.05
C SER A 113 8.38 10.62 -14.80
N VAL A 114 8.25 9.49 -15.49
CA VAL A 114 9.30 8.48 -15.50
C VAL A 114 10.29 8.85 -16.58
N THR A 115 11.50 9.18 -16.16
CA THR A 115 12.56 9.58 -17.09
C THR A 115 13.08 8.35 -17.82
N ASN A 116 13.05 8.41 -19.11
CA ASN A 116 13.59 7.34 -19.95
C ASN A 116 15.13 7.43 -20.02
#